data_dcd892a59cccd712c922c77361aa325d
#
_entry.id   dcd892a59cccd712c922c77361aa325d
#
_cell.length_a   1.000
_cell.length_b   1.000
_cell.length_c   1.000
_cell.angle_alpha   90.00
_cell.angle_beta   90.00
_cell.angle_gamma   90.00
#
_symmetry.space_group_name_H-M   'P 1'
#
loop_
_entity.id
_entity.type
_entity.pdbx_description
1 polymer ?
#
loop_
_entity_poly.entity_id
_entity_poly.type
_entity_poly.pdbx_seq_one_letter_code
_entity_poly.pdbx_strand_id
1 'polypeptide(L)'
;MKITGVETFHVKPRWIFVKVTTDEGITGWGECDLEGYNLVTAAAVDSLKDTIIGQDPRNIEYLYKVMYASGFYRAGGAVYSAISGIEQALWDIKGKWLNVPVWQLLGGKSRDRIRMYAHICDNIDYTERDEQECRDLLVENAKIKVKKGFKSLKTPFLCPYRHIETPAMVTRFVERIAKIREAIGDDIDLAVDFHGRVSPAMAPWLCRELEPYGLMFIEEPVLPENVDVMAKIARMTTIPIATGERKFTTFEYREVLEKQAATVLQPDVCHAGGISQVMKIAAMGENYYCSLAPHNPLGPLALAACLQIDTVIPNFTAQEHPTMEEGWDLGAVYLKKPFEIVDGYIEIPQGPGLGVEVDEDGIKENSYDGRWGTPTAFFKDDNSFAQW
;
A
#
# COMPACT_ATOMS: atom_id res chain seq x y z
N MET A 1 -7.85 28.44 -14.37
CA MET A 1 -7.31 27.92 -13.09
C MET A 1 -5.81 27.68 -13.21
N LYS A 2 -5.06 28.12 -12.23
CA LYS A 2 -3.60 27.95 -12.17
C LYS A 2 -3.19 27.52 -10.77
N ILE A 3 -2.18 26.64 -10.67
CA ILE A 3 -1.57 26.26 -9.41
C ILE A 3 -0.83 27.49 -8.84
N THR A 4 -1.09 27.83 -7.59
CA THR A 4 -0.47 28.96 -6.87
C THR A 4 0.42 28.52 -5.71
N GLY A 5 0.26 27.29 -5.20
CA GLY A 5 1.07 26.76 -4.11
C GLY A 5 1.08 25.25 -4.06
N VAL A 6 2.17 24.71 -3.51
CA VAL A 6 2.32 23.29 -3.14
C VAL A 6 3.01 23.25 -1.79
N GLU A 7 2.41 22.57 -0.83
CA GLU A 7 2.86 22.48 0.55
C GLU A 7 2.84 21.03 1.04
N THR A 8 3.72 20.68 1.96
CA THR A 8 3.76 19.37 2.60
C THR A 8 3.54 19.49 4.10
N PHE A 9 2.88 18.51 4.69
CA PHE A 9 2.58 18.45 6.12
C PHE A 9 2.97 17.07 6.65
N HIS A 10 3.94 17.04 7.56
CA HIS A 10 4.29 15.83 8.30
C HIS A 10 3.30 15.64 9.44
N VAL A 11 2.54 14.55 9.42
CA VAL A 11 1.46 14.26 10.36
C VAL A 11 1.64 12.91 11.02
N LYS A 12 1.29 12.83 12.32
CA LYS A 12 1.36 11.58 13.08
C LYS A 12 0.45 10.50 12.48
N PRO A 13 0.75 9.22 12.68
CA PRO A 13 1.93 8.72 13.39
C PRO A 13 3.22 8.85 12.57
N ARG A 14 3.13 8.96 11.21
CA ARG A 14 4.30 8.82 10.33
C ARG A 14 4.07 9.24 8.88
N TRP A 15 3.01 10.03 8.58
CA TRP A 15 2.62 10.34 7.20
C TRP A 15 3.05 11.72 6.73
N ILE A 16 2.96 11.93 5.41
CA ILE A 16 3.20 13.21 4.77
C ILE A 16 2.09 13.51 3.75
N PHE A 17 1.31 14.55 4.03
CA PHE A 17 0.27 15.04 3.13
C PHE A 17 0.78 16.14 2.22
N VAL A 18 0.24 16.20 1.01
CA VAL A 18 0.51 17.25 0.01
C VAL A 18 -0.77 18.05 -0.20
N LYS A 19 -0.64 19.37 -0.15
CA LYS A 19 -1.70 20.34 -0.46
C LYS A 19 -1.33 21.13 -1.71
N VAL A 20 -2.18 21.14 -2.71
CA VAL A 20 -2.05 21.97 -3.93
C VAL A 20 -3.16 23.02 -3.93
N THR A 21 -2.79 24.29 -4.05
CA THR A 21 -3.74 25.44 -4.08
C THR A 21 -3.81 26.07 -5.46
N THR A 22 -4.95 26.69 -5.78
CA THR A 22 -5.18 27.33 -7.06
C THR A 22 -5.64 28.78 -6.90
N ASP A 23 -5.52 29.58 -7.98
CA ASP A 23 -5.99 30.95 -8.07
C ASP A 23 -7.53 31.10 -8.06
N GLU A 24 -8.26 30.01 -8.23
CA GLU A 24 -9.73 29.97 -8.13
C GLU A 24 -10.22 29.50 -6.74
N GLY A 25 -9.32 29.33 -5.76
CA GLY A 25 -9.66 28.95 -4.40
C GLY A 25 -9.97 27.45 -4.21
N ILE A 26 -9.85 26.63 -5.26
CA ILE A 26 -9.98 25.18 -5.16
C ILE A 26 -8.65 24.61 -4.66
N THR A 27 -8.73 23.75 -3.64
CA THR A 27 -7.59 23.09 -3.03
C THR A 27 -7.72 21.58 -3.18
N GLY A 28 -6.63 20.91 -3.57
CA GLY A 28 -6.55 19.46 -3.62
C GLY A 28 -5.55 18.90 -2.61
N TRP A 29 -5.79 17.68 -2.19
CA TRP A 29 -4.99 16.94 -1.24
C TRP A 29 -4.54 15.60 -1.80
N GLY A 30 -3.37 15.15 -1.35
CA GLY A 30 -2.81 13.84 -1.63
C GLY A 30 -1.86 13.41 -0.52
N GLU A 31 -1.32 12.20 -0.63
CA GLU A 31 -0.37 11.63 0.30
C GLU A 31 0.83 11.07 -0.46
N CYS A 32 2.04 11.28 0.07
CA CYS A 32 3.28 10.94 -0.65
C CYS A 32 4.32 10.27 0.25
N ASP A 33 3.87 9.42 1.16
CA ASP A 33 4.77 8.70 2.05
C ASP A 33 5.80 7.88 1.27
N LEU A 34 6.99 7.78 1.82
CA LEU A 34 7.96 6.76 1.50
C LEU A 34 8.63 6.34 2.79
N GLU A 35 8.40 5.12 3.22
CA GLU A 35 8.83 4.62 4.52
C GLU A 35 10.32 4.86 4.78
N GLY A 36 10.62 5.51 5.92
CA GLY A 36 11.97 5.91 6.29
C GLY A 36 12.54 7.13 5.54
N TYR A 37 11.88 7.63 4.50
CA TYR A 37 12.39 8.70 3.63
C TYR A 37 11.46 9.91 3.49
N ASN A 38 10.50 10.11 4.39
CA ASN A 38 9.53 11.21 4.30
C ASN A 38 10.16 12.60 4.21
N LEU A 39 11.28 12.86 4.90
CA LEU A 39 12.02 14.12 4.75
C LEU A 39 12.59 14.30 3.33
N VAL A 40 13.04 13.21 2.70
CA VAL A 40 13.55 13.26 1.32
C VAL A 40 12.40 13.48 0.34
N THR A 41 11.25 12.85 0.58
CA THR A 41 10.04 13.02 -0.24
C THR A 41 9.50 14.46 -0.14
N ALA A 42 9.48 15.05 1.06
CA ALA A 42 9.11 16.46 1.24
C ALA A 42 10.02 17.41 0.45
N ALA A 43 11.35 17.18 0.51
CA ALA A 43 12.31 17.95 -0.27
C ALA A 43 12.13 17.75 -1.79
N ALA A 44 11.72 16.54 -2.21
CA ALA A 44 11.39 16.25 -3.61
C ALA A 44 10.12 17.01 -4.05
N VAL A 45 9.07 17.08 -3.24
CA VAL A 45 7.88 17.91 -3.51
C VAL A 45 8.28 19.37 -3.68
N ASP A 46 9.12 19.90 -2.77
CA ASP A 46 9.61 21.28 -2.85
C ASP A 46 10.41 21.55 -4.14
N SER A 47 11.23 20.59 -4.55
CA SER A 47 11.99 20.67 -5.83
C SER A 47 11.08 20.63 -7.07
N LEU A 48 9.95 19.90 -7.02
CA LEU A 48 9.03 19.76 -8.16
C LEU A 48 8.08 20.95 -8.31
N LYS A 49 7.78 21.68 -7.24
CA LYS A 49 6.77 22.74 -7.26
C LYS A 49 7.00 23.79 -8.34
N ASP A 50 8.27 24.19 -8.57
CA ASP A 50 8.62 25.21 -9.58
C ASP A 50 8.29 24.77 -11.01
N THR A 51 8.16 23.47 -11.25
CA THR A 51 7.79 22.92 -12.57
C THR A 51 6.29 23.00 -12.84
N ILE A 52 5.46 23.16 -11.81
CA ILE A 52 4.00 23.10 -11.92
C ILE A 52 3.30 24.39 -11.48
N ILE A 53 3.93 25.27 -10.71
CA ILE A 53 3.39 26.58 -10.37
C ILE A 53 3.02 27.36 -11.65
N GLY A 54 1.85 27.96 -11.67
CA GLY A 54 1.30 28.68 -12.82
C GLY A 54 0.69 27.83 -13.92
N GLN A 55 0.85 26.49 -13.83
CA GLN A 55 0.22 25.54 -14.77
C GLN A 55 -1.25 25.28 -14.42
N ASP A 56 -1.99 24.74 -15.37
CA ASP A 56 -3.38 24.33 -15.17
C ASP A 56 -3.46 22.94 -14.53
N PRO A 57 -3.95 22.81 -13.28
CA PRO A 57 -4.00 21.53 -12.57
C PRO A 57 -4.89 20.47 -13.23
N ARG A 58 -5.78 20.86 -14.13
CA ARG A 58 -6.69 19.95 -14.84
C ARG A 58 -5.98 19.07 -15.87
N ASN A 59 -4.76 19.45 -16.29
CA ASN A 59 -3.93 18.73 -17.26
C ASN A 59 -3.04 17.68 -16.58
N ILE A 60 -3.63 16.73 -15.83
CA ILE A 60 -2.97 15.81 -14.92
C ILE A 60 -1.87 15.00 -15.62
N GLU A 61 -2.17 14.34 -16.73
CA GLU A 61 -1.20 13.53 -17.48
C GLU A 61 -0.02 14.36 -18.02
N TYR A 62 -0.30 15.59 -18.44
CA TYR A 62 0.76 16.50 -18.87
C TYR A 62 1.68 16.88 -17.71
N LEU A 63 1.10 17.26 -16.56
CA LEU A 63 1.87 17.63 -15.36
C LEU A 63 2.65 16.45 -14.80
N TYR A 64 2.06 15.25 -14.79
CA TYR A 64 2.78 14.03 -14.45
C TYR A 64 4.03 13.87 -15.34
N LYS A 65 3.90 14.02 -16.67
CA LYS A 65 5.04 13.92 -17.60
C LYS A 65 6.07 15.03 -17.40
N VAL A 66 5.63 16.25 -17.11
CA VAL A 66 6.51 17.39 -16.79
C VAL A 66 7.34 17.05 -15.54
N MET A 67 6.69 16.66 -14.44
CA MET A 67 7.38 16.31 -13.19
C MET A 67 8.34 15.12 -13.38
N TYR A 68 7.89 14.06 -14.06
CA TYR A 68 8.71 12.88 -14.32
C TYR A 68 9.95 13.17 -15.19
N ALA A 69 9.81 14.07 -16.16
CA ALA A 69 10.85 14.39 -17.12
C ALA A 69 11.69 15.63 -16.75
N SER A 70 11.33 16.38 -15.71
CA SER A 70 12.03 17.61 -15.28
C SER A 70 13.51 17.36 -14.93
N GLY A 71 13.82 16.21 -14.35
CA GLY A 71 15.19 15.76 -14.11
C GLY A 71 15.73 14.87 -15.23
N PHE A 72 16.94 15.17 -15.72
CA PHE A 72 17.59 14.37 -16.76
C PHE A 72 17.68 12.87 -16.39
N TYR A 73 18.02 12.58 -15.13
CA TYR A 73 18.20 11.22 -14.62
C TYR A 73 16.89 10.52 -14.22
N ARG A 74 15.74 11.17 -14.41
CA ARG A 74 14.42 10.71 -13.99
C ARG A 74 14.24 10.62 -12.45
N ALA A 75 13.03 10.28 -12.04
CA ALA A 75 12.70 10.11 -10.63
C ALA A 75 13.29 8.79 -10.07
N GLY A 76 13.89 8.86 -8.90
CA GLY A 76 14.05 7.70 -8.02
C GLY A 76 12.86 7.61 -7.08
N GLY A 77 12.82 6.61 -6.16
CA GLY A 77 11.68 6.34 -5.30
C GLY A 77 11.07 7.56 -4.62
N ALA A 78 11.87 8.37 -3.90
CA ALA A 78 11.36 9.55 -3.19
C ALA A 78 10.76 10.62 -4.13
N VAL A 79 11.38 10.85 -5.29
CA VAL A 79 10.84 11.82 -6.27
C VAL A 79 9.56 11.26 -6.89
N TYR A 80 9.50 9.95 -7.12
CA TYR A 80 8.31 9.32 -7.69
C TYR A 80 7.14 9.31 -6.70
N SER A 81 7.42 9.13 -5.40
CA SER A 81 6.40 9.29 -4.35
C SER A 81 5.91 10.73 -4.25
N ALA A 82 6.81 11.73 -4.37
CA ALA A 82 6.41 13.13 -4.43
C ALA A 82 5.47 13.42 -5.62
N ILE A 83 5.79 12.88 -6.81
CA ILE A 83 4.92 12.97 -7.99
C ILE A 83 3.56 12.34 -7.71
N SER A 84 3.54 11.18 -7.05
CA SER A 84 2.31 10.44 -6.72
C SER A 84 1.36 11.25 -5.86
N GLY A 85 1.84 11.89 -4.79
CA GLY A 85 1.01 12.71 -3.93
C GLY A 85 0.52 14.01 -4.60
N ILE A 86 1.37 14.65 -5.41
CA ILE A 86 0.94 15.82 -6.21
C ILE A 86 -0.15 15.39 -7.20
N GLU A 87 0.00 14.27 -7.88
CA GLU A 87 -0.94 13.76 -8.88
C GLU A 87 -2.31 13.44 -8.27
N GLN A 88 -2.34 12.84 -7.07
CA GLN A 88 -3.56 12.64 -6.29
C GLN A 88 -4.27 13.98 -6.01
N ALA A 89 -3.51 15.01 -5.58
CA ALA A 89 -4.04 16.33 -5.31
C ALA A 89 -4.61 16.99 -6.58
N LEU A 90 -4.00 16.76 -7.76
CA LEU A 90 -4.53 17.28 -9.04
C LEU A 90 -5.86 16.61 -9.41
N TRP A 91 -6.01 15.29 -9.15
CA TRP A 91 -7.28 14.61 -9.32
C TRP A 91 -8.36 15.13 -8.36
N ASP A 92 -7.98 15.39 -7.12
CA ASP A 92 -8.88 15.99 -6.12
C ASP A 92 -9.40 17.36 -6.58
N ILE A 93 -8.49 18.23 -7.06
CA ILE A 93 -8.87 19.52 -7.67
C ILE A 93 -9.84 19.33 -8.84
N LYS A 94 -9.53 18.43 -9.76
CA LYS A 94 -10.34 18.22 -10.97
C LYS A 94 -11.74 17.72 -10.62
N GLY A 95 -11.85 16.78 -9.69
CA GLY A 95 -13.14 16.29 -9.21
C GLY A 95 -13.95 17.37 -8.49
N LYS A 96 -13.32 18.19 -7.64
CA LYS A 96 -13.94 19.35 -6.98
C LYS A 96 -14.39 20.41 -7.97
N TRP A 97 -13.56 20.73 -8.96
CA TRP A 97 -13.91 21.68 -10.02
C TRP A 97 -15.13 21.24 -10.83
N LEU A 98 -15.26 19.95 -11.13
CA LEU A 98 -16.40 19.37 -11.85
C LEU A 98 -17.58 19.02 -10.93
N ASN A 99 -17.40 19.13 -9.62
CA ASN A 99 -18.36 18.73 -8.59
C ASN A 99 -18.79 17.25 -8.70
N VAL A 100 -17.82 16.36 -8.97
CA VAL A 100 -18.02 14.89 -9.03
C VAL A 100 -16.89 14.17 -8.32
N PRO A 101 -17.11 12.95 -7.77
CA PRO A 101 -16.02 12.12 -7.27
C PRO A 101 -15.11 11.66 -8.43
N VAL A 102 -13.83 11.41 -8.10
CA VAL A 102 -12.82 11.01 -9.08
C VAL A 102 -13.20 9.71 -9.80
N TRP A 103 -13.78 8.72 -9.10
CA TRP A 103 -14.20 7.46 -9.71
C TRP A 103 -15.18 7.64 -10.89
N GLN A 104 -16.01 8.69 -10.89
CA GLN A 104 -16.88 9.00 -12.04
C GLN A 104 -16.08 9.43 -13.28
N LEU A 105 -14.98 10.14 -13.07
CA LEU A 105 -14.08 10.58 -14.15
C LEU A 105 -13.22 9.44 -14.69
N LEU A 106 -12.99 8.40 -13.88
CA LEU A 106 -12.20 7.23 -14.24
C LEU A 106 -13.01 6.15 -14.99
N GLY A 107 -14.34 6.26 -15.06
CA GLY A 107 -15.15 5.31 -15.83
C GLY A 107 -16.42 4.81 -15.12
N GLY A 108 -16.61 5.17 -13.86
CA GLY A 108 -17.79 4.77 -13.08
C GLY A 108 -17.59 3.49 -12.28
N LYS A 109 -18.64 3.05 -11.60
CA LYS A 109 -18.60 1.95 -10.65
C LYS A 109 -18.53 0.58 -11.29
N SER A 110 -17.62 -0.28 -10.81
CA SER A 110 -17.61 -1.73 -11.02
C SER A 110 -18.18 -2.51 -9.82
N ARG A 111 -18.41 -1.83 -8.69
CA ARG A 111 -18.97 -2.41 -7.44
C ARG A 111 -19.66 -1.35 -6.60
N ASP A 112 -20.42 -1.77 -5.60
CA ASP A 112 -21.18 -0.85 -4.74
C ASP A 112 -20.49 -0.55 -3.40
N ARG A 113 -19.52 -1.36 -2.99
CA ARG A 113 -18.70 -1.18 -1.78
C ARG A 113 -17.34 -1.84 -1.96
N ILE A 114 -16.35 -1.41 -1.20
CA ILE A 114 -14.97 -1.87 -1.31
C ILE A 114 -14.68 -2.89 -0.20
N ARG A 115 -14.26 -4.10 -0.60
CA ARG A 115 -13.81 -5.15 0.31
C ARG A 115 -12.43 -4.78 0.87
N MET A 116 -12.27 -4.94 2.19
CA MET A 116 -11.01 -4.65 2.88
C MET A 116 -10.35 -5.94 3.37
N TYR A 117 -9.02 -5.96 3.42
CA TYR A 117 -8.30 -6.93 4.24
C TYR A 117 -7.51 -6.23 5.35
N ALA A 118 -7.54 -6.84 6.54
CA ALA A 118 -6.93 -6.27 7.74
C ALA A 118 -5.63 -6.96 8.09
N HIS A 119 -4.70 -6.21 8.67
CA HIS A 119 -3.53 -6.78 9.33
C HIS A 119 -3.94 -7.43 10.66
N ILE A 120 -3.23 -8.49 11.05
CA ILE A 120 -3.41 -9.16 12.34
C ILE A 120 -2.18 -9.04 13.26
N CYS A 121 -1.21 -8.21 12.87
CA CYS A 121 0.02 -7.99 13.62
C CYS A 121 -0.05 -6.81 14.61
N ASP A 122 -1.25 -6.27 14.86
CA ASP A 122 -1.45 -5.11 15.72
C ASP A 122 -0.85 -5.34 17.13
N ASN A 123 -0.10 -4.34 17.62
CA ASN A 123 0.48 -4.32 18.96
C ASN A 123 1.41 -5.50 19.30
N ILE A 124 2.02 -6.16 18.30
CA ILE A 124 2.98 -7.23 18.52
C ILE A 124 4.40 -6.71 18.36
N ASP A 125 5.15 -6.64 19.45
CA ASP A 125 6.59 -6.41 19.42
C ASP A 125 7.33 -7.75 19.30
N TYR A 126 7.83 -8.04 18.11
CA TYR A 126 8.53 -9.29 17.79
C TYR A 126 9.96 -9.33 18.30
N THR A 127 10.49 -8.22 18.79
CA THR A 127 11.86 -8.13 19.30
C THR A 127 11.93 -8.54 20.77
N GLU A 128 10.85 -8.36 21.53
CA GLU A 128 10.78 -8.58 22.97
C GLU A 128 10.00 -9.84 23.36
N ARG A 129 9.17 -10.41 22.46
CA ARG A 129 8.29 -11.55 22.74
C ARG A 129 8.86 -12.86 22.20
N ASP A 130 8.53 -13.96 22.86
CA ASP A 130 8.85 -15.28 22.33
C ASP A 130 7.89 -15.70 21.20
N GLU A 131 8.26 -16.75 20.47
CA GLU A 131 7.50 -17.25 19.32
C GLU A 131 6.09 -17.74 19.70
N GLN A 132 5.94 -18.32 20.89
CA GLN A 132 4.64 -18.79 21.38
C GLN A 132 3.70 -17.61 21.64
N GLU A 133 4.18 -16.58 22.33
CA GLU A 133 3.41 -15.37 22.60
C GLU A 133 3.00 -14.66 21.33
N CYS A 134 3.91 -14.49 20.36
CA CYS A 134 3.61 -13.87 19.06
C CYS A 134 2.52 -14.65 18.33
N ARG A 135 2.61 -15.98 18.31
CA ARG A 135 1.62 -16.84 17.66
C ARG A 135 0.25 -16.71 18.31
N ASP A 136 0.19 -16.74 19.64
CA ASP A 136 -1.07 -16.68 20.38
C ASP A 136 -1.75 -15.32 20.20
N LEU A 137 -0.99 -14.22 20.16
CA LEU A 137 -1.48 -12.87 19.85
C LEU A 137 -2.01 -12.76 18.41
N LEU A 138 -1.31 -13.32 17.41
CA LEU A 138 -1.78 -13.33 16.03
C LEU A 138 -3.12 -14.06 15.88
N VAL A 139 -3.26 -15.20 16.55
CA VAL A 139 -4.51 -15.97 16.58
C VAL A 139 -5.65 -15.16 17.21
N GLU A 140 -5.37 -14.47 18.31
CA GLU A 140 -6.38 -13.65 18.99
C GLU A 140 -6.77 -12.44 18.14
N ASN A 141 -5.79 -11.72 17.57
CA ASN A 141 -6.05 -10.61 16.65
C ASN A 141 -6.87 -11.07 15.43
N ALA A 142 -6.55 -12.22 14.86
CA ALA A 142 -7.32 -12.79 13.75
C ALA A 142 -8.79 -13.00 14.12
N LYS A 143 -9.07 -13.59 15.29
CA LYS A 143 -10.43 -13.77 15.79
C LYS A 143 -11.17 -12.44 16.00
N ILE A 144 -10.46 -11.42 16.53
CA ILE A 144 -11.02 -10.07 16.72
C ILE A 144 -11.42 -9.46 15.37
N LYS A 145 -10.54 -9.54 14.35
CA LYS A 145 -10.85 -9.00 13.02
C LYS A 145 -12.00 -9.76 12.35
N VAL A 146 -12.04 -11.10 12.46
CA VAL A 146 -13.17 -11.89 11.94
C VAL A 146 -14.48 -11.51 12.65
N LYS A 147 -14.46 -11.31 13.98
CA LYS A 147 -15.63 -10.85 14.74
C LYS A 147 -16.10 -9.45 14.33
N LYS A 148 -15.19 -8.57 13.87
CA LYS A 148 -15.50 -7.26 13.28
C LYS A 148 -16.03 -7.36 11.84
N GLY A 149 -16.19 -8.58 11.29
CA GLY A 149 -16.77 -8.82 9.97
C GLY A 149 -15.77 -8.95 8.83
N PHE A 150 -14.45 -8.81 9.05
CA PHE A 150 -13.45 -9.00 8.00
C PHE A 150 -13.50 -10.42 7.44
N LYS A 151 -13.45 -10.51 6.11
CA LYS A 151 -13.40 -11.78 5.36
C LYS A 151 -12.03 -12.05 4.74
N SER A 152 -11.08 -11.13 4.92
CA SER A 152 -9.72 -11.24 4.43
C SER A 152 -8.76 -10.66 5.45
N LEU A 153 -7.68 -11.39 5.71
CA LEU A 153 -6.66 -11.04 6.70
C LEU A 153 -5.27 -11.20 6.09
N LYS A 154 -4.31 -10.39 6.54
CA LYS A 154 -2.89 -10.51 6.20
C LYS A 154 -2.04 -10.62 7.45
N THR A 155 -1.10 -11.58 7.46
CA THR A 155 -0.08 -11.71 8.49
C THR A 155 1.30 -11.53 7.87
N PRO A 156 2.17 -10.68 8.45
CA PRO A 156 3.54 -10.56 7.96
C PRO A 156 4.38 -11.77 8.38
N PHE A 157 5.51 -11.89 7.72
CA PHE A 157 6.60 -12.81 8.07
C PHE A 157 7.43 -12.17 9.20
N LEU A 158 7.33 -12.66 10.42
CA LEU A 158 7.69 -11.92 11.63
C LEU A 158 9.16 -11.99 12.07
N CYS A 159 9.93 -12.93 11.58
CA CYS A 159 11.32 -13.09 12.00
C CYS A 159 12.30 -13.01 10.82
N PRO A 160 13.53 -12.56 11.05
CA PRO A 160 14.60 -12.67 10.07
C PRO A 160 14.83 -14.11 9.64
N TYR A 161 15.08 -14.32 8.35
CA TYR A 161 15.43 -15.63 7.79
C TYR A 161 16.82 -15.59 7.18
N ARG A 162 17.62 -16.61 7.48
CA ARG A 162 18.93 -16.80 6.85
C ARG A 162 18.78 -17.33 5.43
N HIS A 163 19.83 -17.20 4.63
CA HIS A 163 19.83 -17.76 3.27
C HIS A 163 19.53 -19.25 3.24
N ILE A 164 19.97 -19.99 4.25
CA ILE A 164 19.63 -21.39 4.48
C ILE A 164 19.20 -21.52 5.94
N GLU A 165 17.98 -21.97 6.16
CA GLU A 165 17.40 -22.15 7.48
C GLU A 165 17.28 -23.61 7.87
N THR A 166 17.15 -23.84 9.18
CA THR A 166 16.94 -25.16 9.75
C THR A 166 15.49 -25.63 9.52
N PRO A 167 15.24 -26.97 9.46
CA PRO A 167 13.89 -27.49 9.41
C PRO A 167 12.99 -26.99 10.55
N ALA A 168 13.56 -26.76 11.73
CA ALA A 168 12.83 -26.25 12.89
C ALA A 168 12.27 -24.83 12.66
N MET A 169 12.99 -23.96 11.95
CA MET A 169 12.50 -22.62 11.60
C MET A 169 11.32 -22.69 10.63
N VAL A 170 11.41 -23.55 9.63
CA VAL A 170 10.30 -23.78 8.69
C VAL A 170 9.08 -24.31 9.43
N THR A 171 9.25 -25.34 10.26
CA THR A 171 8.16 -25.94 11.03
C THR A 171 7.46 -24.92 11.92
N ARG A 172 8.20 -24.09 12.67
CA ARG A 172 7.63 -23.04 13.53
C ARG A 172 6.77 -22.06 12.75
N PHE A 173 7.24 -21.62 11.59
CA PHE A 173 6.47 -20.70 10.74
C PHE A 173 5.19 -21.35 10.20
N VAL A 174 5.30 -22.57 9.70
CA VAL A 174 4.15 -23.34 9.19
C VAL A 174 3.11 -23.60 10.29
N GLU A 175 3.54 -23.97 11.49
CA GLU A 175 2.67 -24.16 12.66
C GLU A 175 1.92 -22.86 13.03
N ARG A 176 2.55 -21.70 12.89
CA ARG A 176 1.92 -20.41 13.11
C ARG A 176 0.76 -20.19 12.14
N ILE A 177 0.99 -20.41 10.85
CA ILE A 177 -0.05 -20.28 9.82
C ILE A 177 -1.16 -21.32 10.03
N ALA A 178 -0.80 -22.57 10.38
CA ALA A 178 -1.75 -23.61 10.72
C ALA A 178 -2.70 -23.21 11.86
N LYS A 179 -2.15 -22.61 12.93
CA LYS A 179 -2.94 -22.17 14.09
C LYS A 179 -3.86 -20.99 13.76
N ILE A 180 -3.41 -20.05 12.93
CA ILE A 180 -4.26 -18.97 12.45
C ILE A 180 -5.41 -19.56 11.63
N ARG A 181 -5.12 -20.43 10.66
CA ARG A 181 -6.12 -21.09 9.80
C ARG A 181 -7.13 -21.89 10.60
N GLU A 182 -6.68 -22.68 11.58
CA GLU A 182 -7.55 -23.43 12.51
C GLU A 182 -8.51 -22.48 13.26
N ALA A 183 -8.04 -21.31 13.65
CA ALA A 183 -8.81 -20.36 14.45
C ALA A 183 -9.86 -19.58 13.65
N ILE A 184 -9.58 -19.28 12.36
CA ILE A 184 -10.47 -18.45 11.51
C ILE A 184 -11.36 -19.28 10.59
N GLY A 185 -11.08 -20.59 10.38
CA GLY A 185 -11.84 -21.46 9.47
C GLY A 185 -11.54 -21.20 7.99
N ASP A 186 -12.20 -21.94 7.10
CA ASP A 186 -11.92 -21.94 5.66
C ASP A 186 -12.67 -20.85 4.87
N ASP A 187 -13.66 -20.19 5.49
CA ASP A 187 -14.45 -19.10 4.87
C ASP A 187 -13.75 -17.73 4.91
N ILE A 188 -12.59 -17.64 5.53
CA ILE A 188 -11.79 -16.41 5.67
C ILE A 188 -10.53 -16.51 4.83
N ASP A 189 -10.32 -15.54 3.95
CA ASP A 189 -9.08 -15.44 3.20
C ASP A 189 -7.91 -15.07 4.11
N LEU A 190 -6.79 -15.74 3.95
CA LEU A 190 -5.56 -15.49 4.68
C LEU A 190 -4.41 -15.27 3.71
N ALA A 191 -3.83 -14.09 3.72
CA ALA A 191 -2.60 -13.76 3.01
C ALA A 191 -1.40 -13.78 3.96
N VAL A 192 -0.24 -14.07 3.41
CA VAL A 192 1.04 -14.04 4.13
C VAL A 192 2.02 -13.17 3.38
N ASP A 193 2.64 -12.24 4.08
CA ASP A 193 3.64 -11.35 3.52
C ASP A 193 5.04 -11.75 4.00
N PHE A 194 5.93 -12.07 3.06
CA PHE A 194 7.31 -12.43 3.36
C PHE A 194 8.26 -11.22 3.39
N HIS A 195 7.81 -10.06 2.92
CA HIS A 195 8.66 -8.85 2.77
C HIS A 195 10.00 -9.12 2.06
N GLY A 196 10.08 -10.14 1.20
CA GLY A 196 11.33 -10.52 0.55
C GLY A 196 12.41 -11.09 1.49
N ARG A 197 12.10 -11.37 2.75
CA ARG A 197 13.06 -11.84 3.76
C ARG A 197 13.58 -13.25 3.50
N VAL A 198 12.87 -14.02 2.69
CA VAL A 198 13.20 -15.42 2.42
C VAL A 198 14.11 -15.51 1.19
N SER A 199 15.14 -16.33 1.30
CA SER A 199 16.04 -16.57 0.17
C SER A 199 15.37 -17.40 -0.95
N PRO A 200 15.85 -17.29 -2.19
CA PRO A 200 15.38 -18.14 -3.29
C PRO A 200 15.56 -19.64 -3.07
N ALA A 201 16.46 -20.03 -2.17
CA ALA A 201 16.69 -21.44 -1.81
C ALA A 201 15.58 -21.97 -0.87
N MET A 202 15.07 -21.12 0.01
CA MET A 202 14.09 -21.49 1.04
C MET A 202 12.65 -21.25 0.60
N ALA A 203 12.38 -20.25 -0.24
CA ALA A 203 11.03 -19.88 -0.64
C ALA A 203 10.22 -21.04 -1.25
N PRO A 204 10.75 -21.90 -2.15
CA PRO A 204 10.01 -23.03 -2.69
C PRO A 204 9.61 -24.07 -1.64
N TRP A 205 10.45 -24.25 -0.62
CA TRP A 205 10.13 -25.17 0.49
C TRP A 205 8.99 -24.61 1.33
N LEU A 206 9.11 -23.35 1.77
CA LEU A 206 8.05 -22.69 2.52
C LEU A 206 6.72 -22.65 1.77
N CYS A 207 6.74 -22.28 0.49
CA CYS A 207 5.52 -22.27 -0.33
C CYS A 207 4.83 -23.63 -0.34
N ARG A 208 5.58 -24.73 -0.54
CA ARG A 208 5.03 -26.09 -0.55
C ARG A 208 4.43 -26.49 0.79
N GLU A 209 5.11 -26.18 1.90
CA GLU A 209 4.59 -26.49 3.25
C GLU A 209 3.35 -25.65 3.60
N LEU A 210 3.16 -24.51 2.94
CA LEU A 210 2.01 -23.62 3.13
C LEU A 210 0.81 -23.96 2.23
N GLU A 211 0.98 -24.73 1.16
CA GLU A 211 -0.13 -25.09 0.24
C GLU A 211 -1.37 -25.68 0.94
N PRO A 212 -1.24 -26.54 1.98
CA PRO A 212 -2.40 -27.12 2.65
C PRO A 212 -3.32 -26.11 3.35
N TYR A 213 -2.86 -24.87 3.58
CA TYR A 213 -3.60 -23.87 4.36
C TYR A 213 -4.46 -22.91 3.49
N GLY A 214 -4.51 -23.11 2.17
CA GLY A 214 -5.39 -22.37 1.27
C GLY A 214 -5.19 -20.85 1.37
N LEU A 215 -3.96 -20.39 1.20
CA LEU A 215 -3.64 -18.96 1.28
C LEU A 215 -4.20 -18.19 0.08
N MET A 216 -4.71 -16.98 0.33
CA MET A 216 -5.16 -16.05 -0.70
C MET A 216 -4.01 -15.66 -1.62
N PHE A 217 -2.86 -15.34 -1.03
CA PHE A 217 -1.58 -15.15 -1.72
C PHE A 217 -0.39 -15.18 -0.74
N ILE A 218 0.80 -15.36 -1.31
CA ILE A 218 2.07 -15.04 -0.66
C ILE A 218 2.61 -13.77 -1.32
N GLU A 219 2.79 -12.73 -0.53
CA GLU A 219 3.36 -11.46 -0.94
C GLU A 219 4.88 -11.50 -0.82
N GLU A 220 5.56 -10.98 -1.85
CA GLU A 220 7.01 -10.87 -1.95
C GLU A 220 7.78 -12.09 -1.40
N PRO A 221 7.60 -13.29 -2.00
CA PRO A 221 8.25 -14.52 -1.52
C PRO A 221 9.77 -14.42 -1.52
N VAL A 222 10.33 -13.50 -2.29
CA VAL A 222 11.75 -13.10 -2.35
C VAL A 222 11.82 -11.60 -2.65
N LEU A 223 13.01 -11.01 -2.50
CA LEU A 223 13.27 -9.60 -2.84
C LEU A 223 12.79 -9.29 -4.28
N PRO A 224 12.10 -8.16 -4.50
CA PRO A 224 11.45 -7.85 -5.77
C PRO A 224 12.40 -7.38 -6.88
N GLU A 225 13.69 -7.18 -6.58
CA GLU A 225 14.68 -6.70 -7.55
C GLU A 225 14.95 -7.71 -8.66
N ASN A 226 14.83 -9.02 -8.36
CA ASN A 226 15.05 -10.07 -9.36
C ASN A 226 13.73 -10.76 -9.75
N VAL A 227 13.07 -10.18 -10.75
CA VAL A 227 11.77 -10.67 -11.25
C VAL A 227 11.86 -12.08 -11.85
N ASP A 228 13.00 -12.48 -12.43
CA ASP A 228 13.18 -13.84 -12.93
C ASP A 228 13.15 -14.90 -11.83
N VAL A 229 13.73 -14.59 -10.69
CA VAL A 229 13.71 -15.48 -9.52
C VAL A 229 12.28 -15.58 -8.97
N MET A 230 11.57 -14.46 -8.84
CA MET A 230 10.17 -14.46 -8.42
C MET A 230 9.29 -15.26 -9.37
N ALA A 231 9.45 -15.08 -10.69
CA ALA A 231 8.73 -15.86 -11.71
C ALA A 231 9.02 -17.35 -11.64
N LYS A 232 10.25 -17.73 -11.29
CA LYS A 232 10.61 -19.14 -11.05
C LYS A 232 9.85 -19.70 -9.84
N ILE A 233 9.78 -18.96 -8.74
CA ILE A 233 9.05 -19.38 -7.53
C ILE A 233 7.55 -19.47 -7.80
N ALA A 234 6.97 -18.50 -8.51
CA ALA A 234 5.57 -18.51 -8.88
C ALA A 234 5.17 -19.78 -9.67
N ARG A 235 6.08 -20.35 -10.46
CA ARG A 235 5.85 -21.62 -11.16
C ARG A 235 6.04 -22.87 -10.30
N MET A 236 6.52 -22.75 -9.07
CA MET A 236 6.82 -23.88 -8.17
C MET A 236 5.76 -24.07 -7.07
N THR A 237 4.75 -23.23 -7.03
CA THR A 237 3.65 -23.31 -6.05
C THR A 237 2.30 -23.10 -6.72
N THR A 238 1.26 -23.63 -6.09
CA THR A 238 -0.15 -23.39 -6.45
C THR A 238 -0.74 -22.16 -5.74
N ILE A 239 -0.05 -21.61 -4.75
CA ILE A 239 -0.47 -20.41 -4.04
C ILE A 239 -0.25 -19.19 -4.95
N PRO A 240 -1.24 -18.32 -5.14
CA PRO A 240 -1.05 -17.06 -5.86
C PRO A 240 0.11 -16.24 -5.29
N ILE A 241 0.97 -15.71 -6.14
CA ILE A 241 2.04 -14.79 -5.74
C ILE A 241 1.60 -13.35 -5.95
N ALA A 242 1.87 -12.51 -4.96
CA ALA A 242 1.61 -11.08 -4.98
C ALA A 242 2.91 -10.28 -4.91
N THR A 243 2.95 -9.13 -5.56
CA THR A 243 4.06 -8.16 -5.50
C THR A 243 3.63 -6.81 -6.04
N GLY A 244 4.31 -5.74 -5.65
CA GLY A 244 4.07 -4.44 -6.25
C GLY A 244 4.44 -3.26 -5.36
N GLU A 245 4.40 -3.36 -4.05
CA GLU A 245 4.63 -2.24 -3.12
C GLU A 245 5.96 -1.51 -3.36
N ARG A 246 6.99 -2.25 -3.75
CA ARG A 246 8.35 -1.73 -4.03
C ARG A 246 8.60 -1.52 -5.53
N LYS A 247 7.54 -1.42 -6.36
CA LYS A 247 7.61 -1.09 -7.79
C LYS A 247 7.02 0.29 -8.04
N PHE A 248 7.77 1.14 -8.73
CA PHE A 248 7.40 2.55 -8.89
C PHE A 248 6.76 2.89 -10.24
N THR A 249 7.16 2.22 -11.31
CA THR A 249 6.78 2.62 -12.66
C THR A 249 6.03 1.53 -13.41
N THR A 250 5.19 1.91 -14.37
CA THR A 250 4.56 0.96 -15.29
C THR A 250 5.59 0.09 -16.04
N PHE A 251 6.83 0.57 -16.20
CA PHE A 251 7.92 -0.21 -16.81
C PHE A 251 8.33 -1.40 -15.95
N GLU A 252 8.38 -1.23 -14.62
CA GLU A 252 8.70 -2.30 -13.69
C GLU A 252 7.56 -3.32 -13.60
N TYR A 253 6.30 -2.86 -13.59
CA TYR A 253 5.13 -3.76 -13.65
C TYR A 253 5.05 -4.53 -14.96
N ARG A 254 5.44 -3.94 -16.09
CA ARG A 254 5.54 -4.65 -17.36
C ARG A 254 6.41 -5.89 -17.24
N GLU A 255 7.58 -5.78 -16.60
CA GLU A 255 8.50 -6.91 -16.43
C GLU A 255 7.87 -8.03 -15.58
N VAL A 256 7.17 -7.68 -14.48
CA VAL A 256 6.42 -8.62 -13.64
C VAL A 256 5.39 -9.38 -14.45
N LEU A 257 4.63 -8.67 -15.29
CA LEU A 257 3.56 -9.23 -16.12
C LEU A 257 4.11 -10.13 -17.25
N GLU A 258 5.08 -9.63 -18.03
CA GLU A 258 5.69 -10.38 -19.14
C GLU A 258 6.33 -11.69 -18.66
N LYS A 259 6.93 -11.69 -17.47
CA LYS A 259 7.54 -12.89 -16.86
C LYS A 259 6.55 -13.74 -16.07
N GLN A 260 5.30 -13.29 -15.91
CA GLN A 260 4.29 -13.95 -15.08
C GLN A 260 4.81 -14.25 -13.65
N ALA A 261 5.44 -13.25 -13.06
CA ALA A 261 6.06 -13.37 -11.75
C ALA A 261 5.06 -13.27 -10.59
N ALA A 262 3.87 -12.73 -10.84
CA ALA A 262 2.78 -12.61 -9.88
C ALA A 262 1.44 -12.70 -10.59
N THR A 263 0.40 -13.07 -9.84
CA THR A 263 -1.02 -13.07 -10.27
C THR A 263 -1.84 -12.04 -9.51
N VAL A 264 -1.30 -11.47 -8.44
CA VAL A 264 -1.87 -10.36 -7.69
C VAL A 264 -0.88 -9.20 -7.73
N LEU A 265 -1.32 -8.05 -8.23
CA LEU A 265 -0.52 -6.83 -8.25
C LEU A 265 -0.91 -5.94 -7.07
N GLN A 266 0.09 -5.37 -6.40
CA GLN A 266 -0.08 -4.54 -5.21
C GLN A 266 0.55 -3.15 -5.40
N PRO A 267 0.10 -2.37 -6.42
CA PRO A 267 0.61 -1.02 -6.56
C PRO A 267 0.21 -0.17 -5.35
N ASP A 268 1.16 0.60 -4.85
CA ASP A 268 0.90 1.63 -3.87
C ASP A 268 0.63 2.97 -4.57
N VAL A 269 -0.48 3.61 -4.28
CA VAL A 269 -0.87 4.87 -4.93
C VAL A 269 0.08 6.02 -4.60
N CYS A 270 0.79 5.94 -3.46
CA CYS A 270 1.79 6.91 -3.05
C CYS A 270 3.17 6.65 -3.69
N HIS A 271 3.38 5.49 -4.32
CA HIS A 271 4.68 5.11 -4.91
C HIS A 271 4.60 4.90 -6.41
N ALA A 272 3.46 4.43 -6.92
CA ALA A 272 3.33 4.01 -8.32
C ALA A 272 2.94 5.14 -9.30
N GLY A 273 3.08 6.41 -8.89
CA GLY A 273 2.83 7.56 -9.76
C GLY A 273 1.41 8.12 -9.67
N GLY A 274 0.68 7.81 -8.59
CA GLY A 274 -0.67 8.30 -8.33
C GLY A 274 -1.77 7.52 -9.05
N ILE A 275 -2.96 8.08 -9.04
CA ILE A 275 -4.20 7.45 -9.52
C ILE A 275 -4.09 7.03 -11.00
N SER A 276 -3.63 7.94 -11.88
CA SER A 276 -3.56 7.65 -13.32
C SER A 276 -2.63 6.49 -13.65
N GLN A 277 -1.51 6.37 -12.94
CA GLN A 277 -0.55 5.30 -13.22
C GLN A 277 -1.03 3.97 -12.66
N VAL A 278 -1.64 3.94 -11.47
CA VAL A 278 -2.24 2.72 -10.92
C VAL A 278 -3.39 2.21 -11.82
N MET A 279 -4.21 3.10 -12.37
CA MET A 279 -5.22 2.73 -13.38
C MET A 279 -4.60 2.07 -14.62
N LYS A 280 -3.45 2.57 -15.09
CA LYS A 280 -2.72 1.93 -16.22
C LYS A 280 -2.15 0.56 -15.83
N ILE A 281 -1.63 0.41 -14.62
CA ILE A 281 -1.14 -0.87 -14.10
C ILE A 281 -2.29 -1.87 -14.03
N ALA A 282 -3.46 -1.45 -13.55
CA ALA A 282 -4.66 -2.29 -13.50
C ALA A 282 -5.06 -2.79 -14.90
N ALA A 283 -5.15 -1.88 -15.87
CA ALA A 283 -5.48 -2.23 -17.25
C ALA A 283 -4.42 -3.12 -17.92
N MET A 284 -3.13 -2.94 -17.60
CA MET A 284 -2.08 -3.87 -18.04
C MET A 284 -2.29 -5.26 -17.43
N GLY A 285 -2.61 -5.33 -16.13
CA GLY A 285 -2.86 -6.57 -15.39
C GLY A 285 -4.01 -7.40 -15.98
N GLU A 286 -5.08 -6.76 -16.45
CA GLU A 286 -6.22 -7.46 -17.07
C GLU A 286 -5.78 -8.35 -18.25
N ASN A 287 -4.82 -7.90 -19.07
CA ASN A 287 -4.33 -8.66 -20.21
C ASN A 287 -3.59 -9.95 -19.81
N TYR A 288 -3.16 -10.05 -18.56
CA TYR A 288 -2.45 -11.21 -18.00
C TYR A 288 -3.29 -11.95 -16.96
N TYR A 289 -4.59 -11.62 -16.85
CA TYR A 289 -5.50 -12.17 -15.83
C TYR A 289 -5.03 -11.95 -14.40
N CYS A 290 -4.27 -10.88 -14.14
CA CYS A 290 -3.86 -10.48 -12.80
C CYS A 290 -4.96 -9.66 -12.15
N SER A 291 -5.17 -9.91 -10.85
CA SER A 291 -6.00 -9.05 -10.00
C SER A 291 -5.16 -7.99 -9.27
N LEU A 292 -5.82 -6.99 -8.70
CA LEU A 292 -5.20 -5.99 -7.84
C LEU A 292 -5.67 -6.13 -6.40
N ALA A 293 -4.72 -6.04 -5.49
CA ALA A 293 -4.92 -5.83 -4.05
C ALA A 293 -4.00 -4.68 -3.64
N PRO A 294 -4.38 -3.40 -3.88
CA PRO A 294 -3.46 -2.28 -3.72
C PRO A 294 -2.86 -2.20 -2.32
N HIS A 295 -1.55 -2.01 -2.26
CA HIS A 295 -0.81 -1.82 -1.02
C HIS A 295 -1.18 -0.47 -0.40
N ASN A 296 -1.56 -0.45 0.87
CA ASN A 296 -1.89 0.78 1.58
C ASN A 296 -1.82 0.62 3.11
N PRO A 297 -0.65 0.45 3.73
CA PRO A 297 -0.46 0.57 5.18
C PRO A 297 -0.30 2.03 5.63
N LEU A 298 -0.79 2.96 4.83
CA LEU A 298 -0.57 4.40 4.92
C LEU A 298 -1.77 5.13 5.53
N GLY A 299 -1.88 6.42 5.26
CA GLY A 299 -2.86 7.29 5.87
C GLY A 299 -4.18 7.41 5.12
N PRO A 300 -5.08 8.27 5.62
CA PRO A 300 -6.44 8.36 5.12
C PRO A 300 -6.56 9.02 3.74
N LEU A 301 -5.57 9.80 3.29
CA LEU A 301 -5.61 10.38 1.95
C LEU A 301 -5.16 9.38 0.90
N ALA A 302 -4.18 8.54 1.21
CA ALA A 302 -3.81 7.38 0.40
C ALA A 302 -5.00 6.42 0.27
N LEU A 303 -5.69 6.11 1.38
CA LEU A 303 -6.92 5.31 1.36
C LEU A 303 -7.98 5.97 0.47
N ALA A 304 -8.23 7.27 0.62
CA ALA A 304 -9.20 7.99 -0.20
C ALA A 304 -8.89 7.85 -1.71
N ALA A 305 -7.61 7.96 -2.10
CA ALA A 305 -7.18 7.78 -3.49
C ALA A 305 -7.34 6.33 -3.97
N CYS A 306 -6.97 5.33 -3.14
CA CYS A 306 -7.19 3.91 -3.44
C CYS A 306 -8.68 3.62 -3.68
N LEU A 307 -9.58 4.11 -2.83
CA LEU A 307 -11.02 3.88 -2.96
C LEU A 307 -11.59 4.41 -4.28
N GLN A 308 -11.00 5.48 -4.87
CA GLN A 308 -11.40 5.95 -6.20
C GLN A 308 -11.04 4.94 -7.28
N ILE A 309 -9.85 4.34 -7.21
CA ILE A 309 -9.34 3.33 -8.14
C ILE A 309 -10.13 2.03 -7.98
N ASP A 310 -10.26 1.54 -6.76
CA ASP A 310 -10.91 0.27 -6.40
C ASP A 310 -12.38 0.23 -6.83
N THR A 311 -13.03 1.40 -6.81
CA THR A 311 -14.40 1.55 -7.29
C THR A 311 -14.54 1.21 -8.78
N VAL A 312 -13.50 1.48 -9.58
CA VAL A 312 -13.55 1.45 -11.05
C VAL A 312 -12.96 0.18 -11.64
N ILE A 313 -11.79 -0.26 -11.18
CA ILE A 313 -11.07 -1.38 -11.80
C ILE A 313 -11.85 -2.69 -11.71
N PRO A 314 -12.05 -3.44 -12.82
CA PRO A 314 -12.80 -4.70 -12.78
C PRO A 314 -12.07 -5.83 -12.05
N ASN A 315 -10.73 -5.86 -12.17
CA ASN A 315 -9.84 -6.91 -11.65
C ASN A 315 -9.38 -6.67 -10.19
N PHE A 316 -10.23 -6.15 -9.35
CA PHE A 316 -9.99 -5.88 -7.93
C PHE A 316 -10.23 -7.10 -7.05
N THR A 317 -9.37 -7.34 -6.07
CA THR A 317 -9.49 -8.40 -5.05
C THR A 317 -9.98 -7.86 -3.70
N ALA A 318 -9.17 -7.04 -3.06
CA ALA A 318 -9.46 -6.39 -1.78
C ALA A 318 -8.46 -5.24 -1.55
N GLN A 319 -8.86 -4.23 -0.76
CA GLN A 319 -8.01 -3.11 -0.39
C GLN A 319 -7.32 -3.39 0.95
N GLU A 320 -6.01 -3.20 0.99
CA GLU A 320 -5.23 -3.24 2.22
C GLU A 320 -5.55 -2.09 3.15
N HIS A 321 -5.59 -2.39 4.47
CA HIS A 321 -5.59 -1.34 5.48
C HIS A 321 -5.12 -1.85 6.84
N PRO A 322 -4.28 -1.09 7.59
CA PRO A 322 -3.76 -1.52 8.89
C PRO A 322 -4.82 -1.65 9.96
N THR A 323 -5.89 -0.82 9.93
CA THR A 323 -6.96 -0.77 10.94
C THR A 323 -6.44 -0.47 12.35
N MET A 324 -5.74 0.66 12.48
CA MET A 324 -5.19 1.14 13.76
C MET A 324 -6.29 1.34 14.81
N GLU A 325 -5.99 1.09 16.07
CA GLU A 325 -6.96 1.18 17.16
C GLU A 325 -7.48 2.62 17.32
N GLU A 326 -6.61 3.61 17.19
CA GLU A 326 -6.93 5.03 17.28
C GLU A 326 -7.71 5.56 16.06
N GLY A 327 -7.81 4.79 14.98
CA GLY A 327 -8.51 5.15 13.75
C GLY A 327 -7.86 6.29 12.97
N TRP A 328 -6.58 6.59 13.22
CA TRP A 328 -5.87 7.66 12.49
C TRP A 328 -5.75 7.35 11.00
N ASP A 329 -5.50 6.10 10.68
CA ASP A 329 -5.48 5.55 9.32
C ASP A 329 -6.83 5.67 8.60
N LEU A 330 -7.93 5.68 9.35
CA LEU A 330 -9.28 5.94 8.85
C LEU A 330 -9.65 7.44 8.88
N GLY A 331 -8.76 8.30 9.33
CA GLY A 331 -8.92 9.75 9.32
C GLY A 331 -9.57 10.35 10.56
N ALA A 332 -9.56 9.66 11.73
CA ALA A 332 -10.20 10.12 12.95
C ALA A 332 -9.86 11.57 13.36
N VAL A 333 -8.64 12.04 13.06
CA VAL A 333 -8.18 13.40 13.39
C VAL A 333 -7.83 14.24 12.17
N TYR A 334 -7.90 13.68 10.97
CA TYR A 334 -7.47 14.35 9.73
C TYR A 334 -8.60 14.63 8.74
N LEU A 335 -9.76 14.00 8.95
CA LEU A 335 -10.93 14.17 8.11
C LEU A 335 -12.10 14.67 8.94
N LYS A 336 -12.91 15.59 8.39
CA LYS A 336 -14.14 16.03 9.06
C LYS A 336 -15.13 14.87 9.27
N LYS A 337 -15.09 13.89 8.38
CA LYS A 337 -15.82 12.62 8.49
C LYS A 337 -14.84 11.47 8.20
N PRO A 338 -14.41 10.75 9.23
CA PRO A 338 -13.57 9.56 9.08
C PRO A 338 -14.25 8.47 8.27
N PHE A 339 -13.45 7.58 7.68
CA PHE A 339 -13.97 6.36 7.09
C PHE A 339 -14.44 5.38 8.16
N GLU A 340 -15.40 4.56 7.81
CA GLU A 340 -15.90 3.48 8.66
C GLU A 340 -15.82 2.15 7.91
N ILE A 341 -15.26 1.13 8.56
CA ILE A 341 -15.27 -0.24 8.05
C ILE A 341 -16.42 -0.98 8.74
N VAL A 342 -17.39 -1.40 7.94
CA VAL A 342 -18.56 -2.15 8.42
C VAL A 342 -18.57 -3.52 7.74
N ASP A 343 -18.57 -4.57 8.54
CA ASP A 343 -18.54 -5.97 8.07
C ASP A 343 -17.40 -6.25 7.07
N GLY A 344 -16.24 -5.62 7.25
CA GLY A 344 -15.08 -5.76 6.38
C GLY A 344 -15.16 -4.99 5.05
N TYR A 345 -16.07 -4.00 4.94
CA TYR A 345 -16.23 -3.16 3.75
C TYR A 345 -16.21 -1.68 4.09
N ILE A 346 -15.76 -0.87 3.13
CA ILE A 346 -15.90 0.60 3.14
C ILE A 346 -16.90 1.00 2.05
N GLU A 347 -17.76 1.97 2.38
CA GLU A 347 -18.64 2.63 1.41
C GLU A 347 -17.84 3.48 0.42
N ILE A 348 -18.26 3.49 -0.84
CA ILE A 348 -17.62 4.29 -1.88
C ILE A 348 -17.80 5.78 -1.57
N PRO A 349 -16.72 6.59 -1.54
CA PRO A 349 -16.81 8.04 -1.33
C PRO A 349 -17.67 8.71 -2.41
N GLN A 350 -18.67 9.49 -2.00
CA GLN A 350 -19.60 10.15 -2.93
C GLN A 350 -19.33 11.64 -3.13
N GLY A 351 -18.52 12.27 -2.30
CA GLY A 351 -18.18 13.69 -2.39
C GLY A 351 -17.29 14.02 -3.59
N PRO A 352 -17.23 15.29 -3.99
CA PRO A 352 -16.34 15.75 -5.07
C PRO A 352 -14.85 15.48 -4.77
N GLY A 353 -14.06 15.26 -5.80
CA GLY A 353 -12.64 14.98 -5.68
C GLY A 353 -12.40 13.58 -5.12
N LEU A 354 -11.50 13.44 -4.14
CA LEU A 354 -11.27 12.20 -3.42
C LEU A 354 -12.44 11.80 -2.52
N GLY A 355 -13.47 12.66 -2.41
CA GLY A 355 -14.68 12.39 -1.64
C GLY A 355 -14.53 12.60 -0.15
N VAL A 356 -13.46 13.26 0.29
CA VAL A 356 -13.15 13.56 1.70
C VAL A 356 -12.99 15.07 1.91
N GLU A 357 -13.28 15.53 3.12
CA GLU A 357 -13.02 16.88 3.58
C GLU A 357 -11.93 16.83 4.66
N VAL A 358 -10.79 17.47 4.37
CA VAL A 358 -9.62 17.47 5.25
C VAL A 358 -9.82 18.44 6.41
N ASP A 359 -9.45 18.02 7.62
CA ASP A 359 -9.38 18.86 8.81
C ASP A 359 -7.98 19.48 8.96
N GLU A 360 -7.82 20.71 8.47
CA GLU A 360 -6.53 21.40 8.52
C GLU A 360 -6.08 21.74 9.96
N ASP A 361 -6.99 21.88 10.90
CA ASP A 361 -6.65 22.10 12.30
C ASP A 361 -6.15 20.80 12.93
N GLY A 362 -6.77 19.67 12.63
CA GLY A 362 -6.28 18.35 13.02
C GLY A 362 -4.87 18.05 12.47
N ILE A 363 -4.56 18.48 11.25
CA ILE A 363 -3.20 18.40 10.68
C ILE A 363 -2.19 19.19 11.50
N LYS A 364 -2.50 20.45 11.85
CA LYS A 364 -1.61 21.33 12.62
C LYS A 364 -1.34 20.80 14.03
N GLU A 365 -2.39 20.32 14.70
CA GLU A 365 -2.30 19.80 16.07
C GLU A 365 -1.53 18.48 16.17
N ASN A 366 -1.52 17.69 15.10
CA ASN A 366 -0.87 16.38 15.06
C ASN A 366 0.38 16.34 14.15
N SER A 367 1.06 17.47 14.01
CA SER A 367 2.32 17.52 13.27
C SER A 367 3.46 16.78 14.01
N TYR A 368 4.46 16.31 13.26
CA TYR A 368 5.71 15.75 13.78
C TYR A 368 6.90 16.18 12.91
N ASP A 369 8.12 15.83 13.31
CA ASP A 369 9.35 16.28 12.67
C ASP A 369 9.72 15.59 11.33
N GLY A 370 8.85 14.71 10.83
CA GLY A 370 9.05 13.98 9.57
C GLY A 370 10.02 12.81 9.66
N ARG A 371 10.56 12.50 10.83
CA ARG A 371 11.50 11.39 11.03
C ARG A 371 10.74 10.11 11.31
N TRP A 372 10.81 9.20 10.38
CA TRP A 372 10.30 7.85 10.52
C TRP A 372 11.48 6.88 10.63
N GLY A 373 11.65 6.30 11.82
CA GLY A 373 12.68 5.28 12.04
C GLY A 373 12.25 3.95 11.45
N THR A 374 12.96 3.47 10.45
CA THR A 374 12.80 2.10 9.98
C THR A 374 13.58 1.15 10.88
N PRO A 375 13.01 0.00 11.27
CA PRO A 375 13.75 -0.98 12.04
C PRO A 375 14.90 -1.54 11.21
N THR A 376 16.09 -1.58 11.81
CA THR A 376 17.23 -2.29 11.22
C THR A 376 17.29 -3.67 11.85
N ALA A 377 17.14 -4.71 11.04
CA ALA A 377 17.15 -6.07 11.51
C ALA A 377 18.57 -6.67 11.52
N PHE A 378 18.89 -7.36 12.61
CA PHE A 378 20.15 -8.10 12.78
C PHE A 378 19.85 -9.48 13.36
N PHE A 379 20.67 -10.47 13.00
CA PHE A 379 20.64 -11.77 13.65
C PHE A 379 21.26 -11.66 15.06
N LYS A 380 20.53 -12.16 16.08
CA LYS A 380 20.92 -11.99 17.49
C LYS A 380 22.20 -12.73 17.88
N ASP A 381 22.53 -13.83 17.19
CA ASP A 381 23.65 -14.71 17.51
C ASP A 381 24.99 -14.19 16.98
N ASP A 382 25.03 -13.48 15.87
CA ASP A 382 26.27 -13.02 15.25
C ASP A 382 26.26 -11.53 14.83
N ASN A 383 25.14 -10.84 15.08
CA ASN A 383 24.94 -9.42 14.73
C ASN A 383 25.14 -9.13 13.24
N SER A 384 24.97 -10.14 12.36
CA SER A 384 24.95 -9.91 10.93
C SER A 384 23.63 -9.28 10.49
N PHE A 385 23.66 -8.56 9.36
CA PHE A 385 22.48 -7.90 8.79
C PHE A 385 21.41 -8.94 8.41
N ALA A 386 20.17 -8.63 8.70
CA ALA A 386 18.99 -9.37 8.26
C ALA A 386 18.08 -8.46 7.42
N GLN A 387 17.36 -9.03 6.48
CA GLN A 387 16.33 -8.30 5.71
C GLN A 387 15.15 -7.93 6.61
N TRP A 388 14.67 -6.73 6.39
CA TRP A 388 13.49 -6.19 7.03
C TRP A 388 12.28 -6.23 6.13
#